data_c0c94a9af164717db027dd87f8c7ae0f
#
_entry.id   c0c94a9af164717db027dd87f8c7ae0f
#
_cell.length_a   1.000
_cell.length_b   1.000
_cell.length_c   1.000
_cell.angle_alpha   90.00
_cell.angle_beta   90.00
_cell.angle_gamma   90.00
#
_symmetry.space_group_name_H-M   'P 1'
#
loop_
_entity.id
_entity.type
_entity.pdbx_description
1 polymer ?
#
loop_
_entity_poly.entity_id
_entity_poly.type
_entity_poly.pdbx_seq_one_letter_code
_entity_poly.pdbx_strand_id
1 'polypeptide(L)'
;MKTALVALGGNSLLRPEDEGTAEDQFRRMSETCKKLADMISDGYDIVFTHGNGPQVGNILIQNEHASDLVPPMPLDICGAESQGQIGYMFQQTLKNELNKKGINRSIISLMTQVLVDEDDPAFNDPSKFVGPYYNEEEMEKLEKEKGWTMKKTPNEKYRRVVPSPEPKEIIESDVIYDIVFSGEEGYIAIAAGGGGVPVIESNGELEGVEGVIDKDLASAVLASNIDEKFFIMLTRVDRVYLNFGEENEQALSEITLEEAKRYLKEGHFPPGSMGPKIKASIHFLEKGGEKVLITSPEKLYQALDKEDGTYIIRE
;
A
#
# COMPACT_ATOMS: atom_id res chain seq x y z
N MET A 1 12.26 22.74 1.74
CA MET A 1 11.33 21.99 0.87
C MET A 1 10.48 21.13 1.79
N LYS A 2 9.18 21.10 1.65
CA LYS A 2 8.31 20.19 2.43
C LYS A 2 8.15 18.93 1.60
N THR A 3 8.66 17.81 2.09
CA THR A 3 8.54 16.52 1.40
C THR A 3 7.70 15.56 2.21
N ALA A 4 7.08 14.57 1.57
CA ALA A 4 6.38 13.48 2.24
C ALA A 4 6.23 12.27 1.33
N LEU A 5 6.29 11.07 1.89
CA LEU A 5 5.76 9.88 1.25
C LEU A 5 4.33 9.66 1.77
N VAL A 6 3.36 9.52 0.84
CA VAL A 6 1.95 9.33 1.17
C VAL A 6 1.46 7.98 0.66
N ALA A 7 1.14 7.08 1.60
CA ALA A 7 0.60 5.75 1.29
C ALA A 7 -0.94 5.77 1.31
N LEU A 8 -1.54 5.46 0.15
CA LEU A 8 -3.00 5.40 -0.01
C LEU A 8 -3.55 4.02 0.35
N GLY A 9 -4.53 3.99 1.25
CA GLY A 9 -5.28 2.78 1.58
C GLY A 9 -6.22 2.34 0.43
N GLY A 10 -6.64 1.07 0.45
CA GLY A 10 -7.53 0.52 -0.59
C GLY A 10 -8.84 1.29 -0.76
N ASN A 11 -9.36 1.92 0.29
CA ASN A 11 -10.59 2.74 0.22
C ASN A 11 -10.44 4.05 -0.56
N SER A 12 -9.21 4.50 -0.78
CA SER A 12 -8.95 5.63 -1.67
C SER A 12 -9.21 5.28 -3.14
N LEU A 13 -9.36 3.99 -3.44
CA LEU A 13 -9.54 3.44 -4.79
C LEU A 13 -10.91 2.79 -4.97
N LEU A 14 -11.40 2.08 -3.95
CA LEU A 14 -12.70 1.39 -3.93
C LEU A 14 -13.19 1.28 -2.49
N ARG A 15 -14.51 1.42 -2.30
CA ARG A 15 -15.18 1.18 -1.02
C ARG A 15 -16.04 -0.10 -1.12
N PRO A 16 -16.44 -0.69 0.01
CA PRO A 16 -17.24 -1.91 0.02
C PRO A 16 -18.59 -1.80 -0.72
N GLU A 17 -19.15 -0.60 -0.80
CA GLU A 17 -20.41 -0.32 -1.47
C GLU A 17 -20.30 -0.10 -2.99
N ASP A 18 -19.07 0.04 -3.53
CA ASP A 18 -18.84 0.26 -4.95
C ASP A 18 -18.92 -1.07 -5.73
N GLU A 19 -19.41 -1.03 -6.96
CA GLU A 19 -19.44 -2.19 -7.87
C GLU A 19 -18.05 -2.54 -8.42
N GLY A 20 -17.09 -1.61 -8.34
CA GLY A 20 -15.70 -1.79 -8.80
C GLY A 20 -15.50 -1.49 -10.27
N THR A 21 -16.45 -0.82 -10.91
CA THR A 21 -16.33 -0.35 -12.30
C THR A 21 -15.18 0.67 -12.45
N ALA A 22 -14.74 0.90 -13.67
CA ALA A 22 -13.76 1.96 -13.95
C ALA A 22 -14.27 3.34 -13.49
N GLU A 23 -15.57 3.61 -13.66
CA GLU A 23 -16.23 4.84 -13.23
C GLU A 23 -16.16 5.02 -11.71
N ASP A 24 -16.43 3.96 -10.93
CA ASP A 24 -16.31 3.98 -9.47
C ASP A 24 -14.86 4.28 -9.06
N GLN A 25 -13.90 3.60 -9.66
CA GLN A 25 -12.48 3.78 -9.36
C GLN A 25 -12.02 5.22 -9.66
N PHE A 26 -12.36 5.77 -10.81
CA PHE A 26 -12.06 7.18 -11.16
C PHE A 26 -12.74 8.17 -10.20
N ARG A 27 -13.99 7.92 -9.83
CA ARG A 27 -14.72 8.78 -8.88
C ARG A 27 -14.02 8.82 -7.52
N ARG A 28 -13.67 7.65 -6.95
CA ARG A 28 -12.95 7.57 -5.65
C ARG A 28 -11.57 8.17 -5.73
N MET A 29 -10.86 7.92 -6.83
CA MET A 29 -9.56 8.53 -7.08
C MET A 29 -9.68 10.06 -7.13
N SER A 30 -10.72 10.61 -7.77
CA SER A 30 -10.95 12.05 -7.84
C SER A 30 -11.20 12.67 -6.46
N GLU A 31 -12.00 12.02 -5.61
CA GLU A 31 -12.22 12.47 -4.22
C GLU A 31 -10.90 12.58 -3.44
N THR A 32 -10.03 11.59 -3.62
CA THR A 32 -8.70 11.55 -2.97
C THR A 32 -7.75 12.57 -3.57
N CYS A 33 -7.60 12.58 -4.91
CA CYS A 33 -6.68 13.47 -5.63
C CYS A 33 -6.97 14.95 -5.40
N LYS A 34 -8.24 15.34 -5.20
CA LYS A 34 -8.60 16.70 -4.86
C LYS A 34 -7.88 17.17 -3.60
N LYS A 35 -7.86 16.36 -2.55
CA LYS A 35 -7.18 16.68 -1.28
C LYS A 35 -5.66 16.64 -1.41
N LEU A 36 -5.14 15.68 -2.18
CA LEU A 36 -3.71 15.60 -2.46
C LEU A 36 -3.21 16.81 -3.28
N ALA A 37 -4.02 17.30 -4.23
CA ALA A 37 -3.72 18.49 -5.00
C ALA A 37 -3.69 19.76 -4.12
N ASP A 38 -4.49 19.81 -3.06
CA ASP A 38 -4.41 20.87 -2.06
C ASP A 38 -3.05 20.80 -1.32
N MET A 39 -2.63 19.63 -0.84
CA MET A 39 -1.35 19.45 -0.17
C MET A 39 -0.16 19.83 -1.08
N ILE A 40 -0.22 19.51 -2.37
CA ILE A 40 0.78 19.93 -3.36
C ILE A 40 0.75 21.44 -3.55
N SER A 41 -0.43 22.06 -3.55
CA SER A 41 -0.60 23.52 -3.61
C SER A 41 0.04 24.25 -2.43
N ASP A 42 0.10 23.59 -1.25
CA ASP A 42 0.74 24.09 -0.04
C ASP A 42 2.27 23.88 -0.03
N GLY A 43 2.83 23.44 -1.17
CA GLY A 43 4.26 23.35 -1.41
C GLY A 43 4.90 22.03 -0.96
N TYR A 44 4.14 20.94 -0.89
CA TYR A 44 4.70 19.62 -0.66
C TYR A 44 5.17 18.97 -1.98
N ASP A 45 6.36 18.39 -1.94
CA ASP A 45 6.82 17.42 -2.92
C ASP A 45 6.54 16.01 -2.40
N ILE A 46 5.84 15.21 -3.21
CA ILE A 46 5.21 13.99 -2.70
C ILE A 46 5.57 12.79 -3.56
N VAL A 47 5.95 11.70 -2.89
CA VAL A 47 5.94 10.35 -3.43
C VAL A 47 4.67 9.65 -2.98
N PHE A 48 3.92 9.08 -3.91
CA PHE A 48 2.72 8.31 -3.61
C PHE A 48 2.96 6.82 -3.72
N THR A 49 2.40 6.07 -2.77
CA THR A 49 2.22 4.63 -2.88
C THR A 49 0.73 4.29 -2.74
N HIS A 50 0.32 3.12 -3.21
CA HIS A 50 -1.08 2.71 -3.13
C HIS A 50 -1.24 1.20 -2.94
N GLY A 51 -2.36 0.77 -2.37
CA GLY A 51 -2.77 -0.63 -2.39
C GLY A 51 -3.38 -1.03 -3.74
N ASN A 52 -3.53 -2.33 -3.98
CA ASN A 52 -4.10 -2.88 -5.22
C ASN A 52 -5.05 -4.08 -4.99
N GLY A 53 -5.38 -4.42 -3.75
CA GLY A 53 -6.06 -5.67 -3.41
C GLY A 53 -7.29 -6.01 -4.28
N PRO A 54 -8.27 -5.11 -4.46
CA PRO A 54 -9.41 -5.36 -5.34
C PRO A 54 -9.00 -5.53 -6.81
N GLN A 55 -8.07 -4.72 -7.30
CA GLN A 55 -7.66 -4.71 -8.71
C GLN A 55 -6.90 -5.99 -9.08
N VAL A 56 -5.87 -6.35 -8.33
CA VAL A 56 -5.13 -7.60 -8.57
C VAL A 56 -6.04 -8.83 -8.41
N GLY A 57 -6.99 -8.77 -7.47
CA GLY A 57 -8.01 -9.82 -7.32
C GLY A 57 -8.86 -9.99 -8.57
N ASN A 58 -9.32 -8.90 -9.19
CA ASN A 58 -10.09 -8.93 -10.42
C ASN A 58 -9.25 -9.41 -11.62
N ILE A 59 -8.00 -8.98 -11.73
CA ILE A 59 -7.07 -9.44 -12.77
C ILE A 59 -6.85 -10.96 -12.65
N LEU A 60 -6.67 -11.49 -11.44
CA LEU A 60 -6.56 -12.93 -11.20
C LEU A 60 -7.82 -13.69 -11.64
N ILE A 61 -9.02 -13.16 -11.33
CA ILE A 61 -10.29 -13.76 -11.76
C ILE A 61 -10.40 -13.77 -13.29
N GLN A 62 -10.02 -12.68 -13.96
CA GLN A 62 -10.02 -12.59 -15.42
C GLN A 62 -9.06 -13.60 -16.04
N ASN A 63 -7.84 -13.71 -15.52
CA ASN A 63 -6.87 -14.71 -15.96
C ASN A 63 -7.37 -16.14 -15.75
N GLU A 64 -7.98 -16.43 -14.62
CA GLU A 64 -8.55 -17.74 -14.30
C GLU A 64 -9.67 -18.13 -15.28
N HIS A 65 -10.63 -17.24 -15.51
CA HIS A 65 -11.76 -17.49 -16.41
C HIS A 65 -11.38 -17.56 -17.89
N ALA A 66 -10.28 -16.91 -18.27
CA ALA A 66 -9.79 -16.95 -19.66
C ALA A 66 -8.75 -18.06 -19.93
N SER A 67 -8.40 -18.86 -18.93
CA SER A 67 -7.29 -19.83 -18.99
C SER A 67 -7.44 -20.90 -20.10
N ASP A 68 -8.67 -21.21 -20.50
CA ASP A 68 -8.95 -22.12 -21.64
C ASP A 68 -8.73 -21.46 -23.00
N LEU A 69 -8.63 -20.14 -23.07
CA LEU A 69 -8.49 -19.38 -24.31
C LEU A 69 -7.09 -18.82 -24.49
N VAL A 70 -6.46 -18.36 -23.41
CA VAL A 70 -5.12 -17.77 -23.39
C VAL A 70 -4.38 -18.23 -22.13
N PRO A 71 -3.04 -18.37 -22.16
CA PRO A 71 -2.28 -18.70 -20.97
C PRO A 71 -2.48 -17.65 -19.86
N PRO A 72 -2.81 -18.07 -18.63
CA PRO A 72 -2.95 -17.14 -17.51
C PRO A 72 -1.59 -16.57 -17.10
N MET A 73 -1.57 -15.32 -16.65
CA MET A 73 -0.37 -14.69 -16.10
C MET A 73 -0.18 -15.06 -14.62
N PRO A 74 1.07 -15.25 -14.17
CA PRO A 74 1.38 -15.50 -12.76
C PRO A 74 1.12 -14.23 -11.90
N LEU A 75 1.12 -14.41 -10.58
CA LEU A 75 0.68 -13.36 -9.63
C LEU A 75 1.56 -12.12 -9.67
N ASP A 76 2.87 -12.25 -9.87
CA ASP A 76 3.81 -11.13 -10.00
C ASP A 76 3.47 -10.26 -11.22
N ILE A 77 3.19 -10.87 -12.38
CA ILE A 77 2.74 -10.17 -13.59
C ILE A 77 1.38 -9.50 -13.35
N CYS A 78 0.41 -10.19 -12.73
CA CYS A 78 -0.88 -9.58 -12.35
C CYS A 78 -0.69 -8.41 -11.38
N GLY A 79 0.29 -8.48 -10.49
CA GLY A 79 0.73 -7.38 -9.64
C GLY A 79 1.19 -6.17 -10.45
N ALA A 80 2.06 -6.42 -11.44
CA ALA A 80 2.56 -5.40 -12.37
C ALA A 80 1.44 -4.76 -13.21
N GLU A 81 0.51 -5.55 -13.74
CA GLU A 81 -0.68 -5.06 -14.45
C GLU A 81 -1.50 -4.10 -13.58
N SER A 82 -1.68 -4.44 -12.29
CA SER A 82 -2.41 -3.59 -11.34
C SER A 82 -1.70 -2.25 -11.08
N GLN A 83 -0.36 -2.22 -11.08
CA GLN A 83 0.40 -0.97 -10.98
C GLN A 83 0.13 -0.08 -12.19
N GLY A 84 0.13 -0.63 -13.40
CA GLY A 84 -0.21 0.11 -14.63
C GLY A 84 -1.63 0.64 -14.61
N GLN A 85 -2.61 -0.18 -14.24
CA GLN A 85 -4.01 0.21 -14.15
C GLN A 85 -4.22 1.38 -13.18
N ILE A 86 -3.78 1.22 -11.94
CA ILE A 86 -3.98 2.23 -10.87
C ILE A 86 -3.13 3.46 -11.15
N GLY A 87 -1.87 3.28 -11.57
CA GLY A 87 -0.96 4.37 -11.92
C GLY A 87 -1.53 5.27 -13.00
N TYR A 88 -2.07 4.69 -14.07
CA TYR A 88 -2.75 5.45 -15.14
C TYR A 88 -3.92 6.29 -14.60
N MET A 89 -4.82 5.66 -13.83
CA MET A 89 -5.97 6.36 -13.26
C MET A 89 -5.54 7.49 -12.33
N PHE A 90 -4.53 7.24 -11.50
CA PHE A 90 -4.01 8.21 -10.55
C PHE A 90 -3.33 9.39 -11.27
N GLN A 91 -2.43 9.12 -12.23
CA GLN A 91 -1.76 10.16 -13.03
C GLN A 91 -2.78 11.10 -13.68
N GLN A 92 -3.76 10.53 -14.39
CA GLN A 92 -4.79 11.29 -15.08
C GLN A 92 -5.60 12.15 -14.11
N THR A 93 -6.08 11.54 -13.02
CA THR A 93 -6.96 12.21 -12.08
C THR A 93 -6.24 13.32 -11.31
N LEU A 94 -5.03 13.04 -10.81
CA LEU A 94 -4.25 14.04 -10.09
C LEU A 94 -3.84 15.20 -11.02
N LYS A 95 -3.45 14.91 -12.27
CA LYS A 95 -3.14 15.97 -13.24
C LYS A 95 -4.33 16.88 -13.51
N ASN A 96 -5.53 16.30 -13.59
CA ASN A 96 -6.75 17.09 -13.76
C ASN A 96 -7.02 18.01 -12.56
N GLU A 97 -6.80 17.53 -11.34
CA GLU A 97 -6.99 18.34 -10.13
C GLU A 97 -5.93 19.44 -10.01
N LEU A 98 -4.67 19.14 -10.33
CA LEU A 98 -3.60 20.16 -10.38
C LEU A 98 -3.86 21.23 -11.44
N ASN A 99 -4.33 20.85 -12.62
CA ASN A 99 -4.68 21.80 -13.69
C ASN A 99 -5.79 22.76 -13.27
N LYS A 100 -6.81 22.29 -12.50
CA LYS A 100 -7.87 23.16 -11.95
C LYS A 100 -7.32 24.24 -10.99
N LYS A 101 -6.18 23.96 -10.37
CA LYS A 101 -5.46 24.89 -9.46
C LYS A 101 -4.38 25.72 -10.17
N GLY A 102 -4.20 25.54 -11.47
CA GLY A 102 -3.14 26.22 -12.24
C GLY A 102 -1.73 25.71 -11.95
N ILE A 103 -1.60 24.53 -11.35
CA ILE A 103 -0.32 23.90 -11.01
C ILE A 103 0.14 23.02 -12.16
N ASN A 104 1.25 23.38 -12.78
CA ASN A 104 1.83 22.62 -13.89
C ASN A 104 2.97 21.70 -13.40
N ARG A 105 2.63 20.57 -12.75
CA ARG A 105 3.59 19.53 -12.38
C ARG A 105 3.35 18.26 -13.19
N SER A 106 4.43 17.56 -13.51
CA SER A 106 4.36 16.25 -14.16
C SER A 106 4.24 15.14 -13.12
N ILE A 107 3.44 14.13 -13.45
CA ILE A 107 3.20 12.97 -12.57
C ILE A 107 3.67 11.74 -13.32
N ILE A 108 4.46 10.91 -12.67
CA ILE A 108 5.04 9.70 -13.26
C ILE A 108 4.65 8.50 -12.40
N SER A 109 4.09 7.48 -13.03
CA SER A 109 3.91 6.18 -12.39
C SER A 109 5.05 5.26 -12.81
N LEU A 110 5.76 4.73 -11.82
CA LEU A 110 6.87 3.81 -12.03
C LEU A 110 6.43 2.39 -11.69
N MET A 111 6.70 1.47 -12.61
CA MET A 111 6.70 0.05 -12.31
C MET A 111 7.79 -0.20 -11.27
N THR A 112 7.42 -0.83 -10.16
CA THR A 112 8.32 -0.94 -9.02
C THR A 112 8.45 -2.39 -8.58
N GLN A 113 9.69 -2.84 -8.44
CA GLN A 113 10.07 -4.15 -7.94
C GLN A 113 10.57 -4.04 -6.49
N VAL A 114 10.34 -5.08 -5.71
CA VAL A 114 10.70 -5.13 -4.30
C VAL A 114 11.51 -6.37 -4.03
N LEU A 115 12.76 -6.19 -3.63
CA LEU A 115 13.64 -7.29 -3.25
C LEU A 115 13.16 -7.91 -1.94
N VAL A 116 13.03 -9.22 -1.93
CA VAL A 116 12.70 -10.03 -0.75
C VAL A 116 13.74 -11.12 -0.53
N ASP A 117 13.74 -11.73 0.65
CA ASP A 117 14.60 -12.87 0.95
C ASP A 117 13.99 -14.16 0.35
N GLU A 118 14.78 -14.95 -0.38
CA GLU A 118 14.32 -16.26 -0.87
C GLU A 118 14.02 -17.23 0.27
N ASP A 119 14.68 -17.06 1.41
CA ASP A 119 14.52 -17.87 2.63
C ASP A 119 13.48 -17.28 3.62
N ASP A 120 12.71 -16.25 3.22
CA ASP A 120 11.72 -15.65 4.11
C ASP A 120 10.71 -16.71 4.60
N PRO A 121 10.50 -16.83 5.93
CA PRO A 121 9.56 -17.80 6.51
C PRO A 121 8.13 -17.72 5.92
N ALA A 122 7.72 -16.56 5.41
CA ALA A 122 6.41 -16.37 4.80
C ALA A 122 6.17 -17.28 3.58
N PHE A 123 7.23 -17.70 2.88
CA PHE A 123 7.09 -18.67 1.78
C PHE A 123 6.61 -20.04 2.26
N ASN A 124 6.89 -20.39 3.52
CA ASN A 124 6.46 -21.66 4.12
C ASN A 124 5.12 -21.54 4.87
N ASP A 125 4.64 -20.32 5.16
CA ASP A 125 3.33 -20.07 5.80
C ASP A 125 2.56 -18.95 5.07
N PRO A 126 1.99 -19.23 3.89
CA PRO A 126 1.18 -18.26 3.15
C PRO A 126 0.02 -17.73 3.98
N SER A 127 -0.13 -16.40 4.02
CA SER A 127 -1.11 -15.74 4.89
C SER A 127 -1.92 -14.62 4.23
N LYS A 128 -1.48 -14.10 3.09
CA LYS A 128 -2.14 -12.98 2.41
C LYS A 128 -3.25 -13.49 1.51
N PHE A 129 -4.49 -13.11 1.78
CA PHE A 129 -5.65 -13.48 0.97
C PHE A 129 -5.64 -12.78 -0.39
N VAL A 130 -5.80 -13.57 -1.46
CA VAL A 130 -5.91 -13.08 -2.85
C VAL A 130 -7.09 -13.74 -3.56
N GLY A 131 -7.56 -13.10 -4.64
CA GLY A 131 -8.63 -13.64 -5.49
C GLY A 131 -10.01 -13.71 -4.83
N PRO A 132 -10.95 -14.47 -5.45
CA PRO A 132 -12.35 -14.56 -5.02
C PRO A 132 -12.55 -15.46 -3.81
N TYR A 133 -13.82 -15.58 -3.41
CA TYR A 133 -14.27 -16.53 -2.40
C TYR A 133 -14.76 -17.81 -3.07
N TYR A 134 -14.41 -18.96 -2.49
CA TYR A 134 -14.76 -20.29 -2.95
C TYR A 134 -15.57 -21.04 -1.89
N ASN A 135 -16.39 -21.99 -2.31
CA ASN A 135 -17.00 -22.98 -1.43
C ASN A 135 -16.01 -24.15 -1.15
N GLU A 136 -16.41 -25.11 -0.33
CA GLU A 136 -15.53 -26.23 0.08
C GLU A 136 -15.18 -27.16 -1.10
N GLU A 137 -16.13 -27.46 -1.98
CA GLU A 137 -15.91 -28.32 -3.14
C GLU A 137 -14.95 -27.66 -4.16
N GLU A 138 -15.15 -26.36 -4.42
CA GLU A 138 -14.24 -25.58 -5.27
C GLU A 138 -12.83 -25.50 -4.67
N MET A 139 -12.75 -25.30 -3.36
CA MET A 139 -11.48 -25.25 -2.62
C MET A 139 -10.69 -26.56 -2.78
N GLU A 140 -11.30 -27.72 -2.47
CA GLU A 140 -10.66 -29.03 -2.61
C GLU A 140 -10.17 -29.30 -4.03
N LYS A 141 -10.96 -28.89 -5.03
CA LYS A 141 -10.57 -29.00 -6.43
C LYS A 141 -9.34 -28.16 -6.75
N LEU A 142 -9.33 -26.89 -6.33
CA LEU A 142 -8.23 -25.96 -6.62
C LEU A 142 -6.93 -26.34 -5.90
N GLU A 143 -7.00 -26.81 -4.66
CA GLU A 143 -5.83 -27.35 -3.95
C GLU A 143 -5.23 -28.54 -4.70
N LYS A 144 -6.07 -29.47 -5.18
CA LYS A 144 -5.64 -30.66 -5.89
C LYS A 144 -5.11 -30.40 -7.30
N GLU A 145 -5.79 -29.53 -8.07
CA GLU A 145 -5.47 -29.30 -9.48
C GLU A 145 -4.36 -28.26 -9.67
N LYS A 146 -4.30 -27.25 -8.78
CA LYS A 146 -3.38 -26.10 -8.91
C LYS A 146 -2.32 -26.02 -7.81
N GLY A 147 -2.42 -26.85 -6.79
CA GLY A 147 -1.52 -26.80 -5.63
C GLY A 147 -1.64 -25.51 -4.80
N TRP A 148 -2.76 -24.82 -4.90
CA TRP A 148 -2.97 -23.59 -4.15
C TRP A 148 -3.15 -23.87 -2.65
N THR A 149 -2.66 -22.98 -1.82
CA THR A 149 -2.97 -22.99 -0.39
C THR A 149 -4.22 -22.19 -0.15
N MET A 150 -5.21 -22.79 0.50
CA MET A 150 -6.49 -22.18 0.78
C MET A 150 -6.69 -22.01 2.30
N LYS A 151 -7.20 -20.88 2.74
CA LYS A 151 -7.56 -20.67 4.16
C LYS A 151 -9.00 -20.22 4.28
N LYS A 152 -9.67 -20.69 5.35
CA LYS A 152 -11.04 -20.32 5.70
C LYS A 152 -11.08 -18.88 6.19
N THR A 153 -12.05 -18.13 5.72
CA THR A 153 -12.27 -16.73 6.11
C THR A 153 -13.35 -16.63 7.21
N PRO A 154 -13.47 -15.50 7.94
CA PRO A 154 -14.47 -15.35 9.00
C PRO A 154 -15.93 -15.53 8.55
N ASN A 155 -16.23 -15.38 7.25
CA ASN A 155 -17.55 -15.60 6.67
C ASN A 155 -17.78 -17.04 6.16
N GLU A 156 -17.04 -18.01 6.69
CA GLU A 156 -17.14 -19.44 6.41
C GLU A 156 -16.84 -19.87 4.95
N LYS A 157 -16.31 -18.96 4.11
CA LYS A 157 -15.85 -19.24 2.76
C LYS A 157 -14.33 -19.42 2.73
N TYR A 158 -13.81 -19.98 1.66
CA TYR A 158 -12.38 -20.16 1.44
C TYR A 158 -11.83 -19.12 0.48
N ARG A 159 -10.58 -18.74 0.69
CA ARG A 159 -9.81 -17.92 -0.26
C ARG A 159 -8.39 -18.48 -0.38
N ARG A 160 -7.82 -18.29 -1.58
CA ARG A 160 -6.40 -18.54 -1.78
C ARG A 160 -5.59 -17.62 -0.87
N VAL A 161 -4.54 -18.16 -0.27
CA VAL A 161 -3.49 -17.40 0.41
C VAL A 161 -2.16 -17.59 -0.30
N VAL A 162 -1.39 -16.51 -0.31
CA VAL A 162 -0.04 -16.46 -0.89
C VAL A 162 0.95 -15.95 0.16
N PRO A 163 2.26 -16.18 -0.03
CA PRO A 163 3.29 -15.60 0.81
C PRO A 163 3.19 -14.08 0.88
N SER A 164 3.59 -13.53 2.03
CA SER A 164 3.74 -12.09 2.21
C SER A 164 5.10 -11.81 2.86
N PRO A 165 6.20 -11.96 2.08
CA PRO A 165 7.54 -11.77 2.59
C PRO A 165 7.81 -10.31 2.96
N GLU A 166 8.80 -10.09 3.83
CA GLU A 166 9.21 -8.74 4.24
C GLU A 166 10.02 -8.05 3.12
N PRO A 167 9.64 -6.81 2.74
CA PRO A 167 10.39 -6.04 1.76
C PRO A 167 11.76 -5.63 2.32
N LYS A 168 12.83 -5.87 1.56
CA LYS A 168 14.19 -5.47 1.92
C LYS A 168 14.60 -4.15 1.29
N GLU A 169 14.31 -4.00 0.00
CA GLU A 169 14.76 -2.88 -0.81
C GLU A 169 13.78 -2.65 -1.96
N ILE A 170 13.64 -1.40 -2.36
CA ILE A 170 12.95 -1.00 -3.60
C ILE A 170 13.99 -0.84 -4.69
N ILE A 171 13.94 -1.67 -5.72
CA ILE A 171 14.97 -1.72 -6.78
C ILE A 171 15.12 -0.36 -7.49
N GLU A 172 14.02 0.34 -7.75
CA GLU A 172 14.00 1.61 -8.46
C GLU A 172 14.16 2.83 -7.54
N SER A 173 14.58 2.66 -6.28
CA SER A 173 14.64 3.74 -5.28
C SER A 173 15.52 4.92 -5.71
N ASP A 174 16.69 4.68 -6.31
CA ASP A 174 17.59 5.73 -6.77
C ASP A 174 16.94 6.59 -7.86
N VAL A 175 16.26 5.96 -8.81
CA VAL A 175 15.54 6.67 -9.88
C VAL A 175 14.37 7.46 -9.30
N ILE A 176 13.65 6.89 -8.31
CA ILE A 176 12.55 7.60 -7.64
C ILE A 176 13.09 8.84 -6.90
N TYR A 177 14.22 8.69 -6.18
CA TYR A 177 14.90 9.80 -5.51
C TYR A 177 15.27 10.91 -6.51
N ASP A 178 15.92 10.56 -7.61
CA ASP A 178 16.34 11.52 -8.64
C ASP A 178 15.16 12.27 -9.25
N ILE A 179 14.08 11.57 -9.57
CA ILE A 179 12.85 12.15 -10.13
C ILE A 179 12.24 13.18 -9.17
N VAL A 180 12.20 12.89 -7.87
CA VAL A 180 11.46 13.72 -6.91
C VAL A 180 12.32 14.86 -6.35
N PHE A 181 13.61 14.63 -6.12
CA PHE A 181 14.44 15.55 -5.35
C PHE A 181 15.51 16.29 -6.16
N SER A 182 15.80 15.90 -7.42
CA SER A 182 16.91 16.48 -8.20
C SER A 182 16.53 17.63 -9.13
N GLY A 183 15.25 18.03 -9.26
CA GLY A 183 14.79 19.08 -10.19
C GLY A 183 14.35 20.37 -9.52
N GLU A 184 14.48 21.53 -10.24
CA GLU A 184 13.93 22.83 -9.80
C GLU A 184 12.40 22.83 -9.66
N GLU A 185 11.72 21.99 -10.48
CA GLU A 185 10.29 21.68 -10.37
C GLU A 185 10.16 20.16 -10.28
N GLY A 186 10.30 19.61 -9.07
CA GLY A 186 10.24 18.17 -8.83
C GLY A 186 9.00 17.53 -9.48
N TYR A 187 9.18 16.34 -9.99
CA TYR A 187 8.07 15.52 -10.48
C TYR A 187 7.33 14.91 -9.27
N ILE A 188 6.11 14.48 -9.51
CA ILE A 188 5.36 13.70 -8.53
C ILE A 188 5.47 12.24 -8.95
N ALA A 189 6.01 11.40 -8.08
CA ALA A 189 6.16 9.97 -8.35
C ALA A 189 5.02 9.15 -7.71
N ILE A 190 4.52 8.17 -8.44
CA ILE A 190 3.66 7.10 -7.95
C ILE A 190 4.48 5.82 -8.07
N ALA A 191 4.81 5.18 -6.96
CA ALA A 191 5.71 4.03 -6.91
C ALA A 191 5.24 2.98 -5.90
N ALA A 192 5.86 1.83 -5.86
CA ALA A 192 5.55 0.71 -4.98
C ALA A 192 4.04 0.37 -4.93
N GLY A 193 3.37 0.45 -6.08
CA GLY A 193 1.95 0.12 -6.21
C GLY A 193 1.66 -1.32 -5.79
N GLY A 194 0.65 -1.50 -4.91
CA GLY A 194 0.31 -2.81 -4.35
C GLY A 194 1.36 -3.39 -3.39
N GLY A 195 2.39 -2.62 -3.05
CA GLY A 195 3.57 -3.06 -2.30
C GLY A 195 4.76 -3.38 -3.20
N GLY A 196 4.62 -3.19 -4.52
CA GLY A 196 5.63 -3.56 -5.53
C GLY A 196 5.53 -5.02 -5.99
N VAL A 197 6.22 -5.35 -7.07
CA VAL A 197 6.36 -6.73 -7.56
C VAL A 197 7.49 -7.42 -6.78
N PRO A 198 7.21 -8.49 -6.01
CA PRO A 198 8.24 -9.17 -5.25
C PRO A 198 9.21 -9.91 -6.17
N VAL A 199 10.50 -9.70 -5.95
CA VAL A 199 11.59 -10.38 -6.67
C VAL A 199 12.62 -10.88 -5.67
N ILE A 200 13.27 -12.00 -6.02
CA ILE A 200 14.49 -12.49 -5.37
C ILE A 200 15.67 -12.21 -6.29
N GLU A 201 16.87 -12.13 -5.73
CA GLU A 201 18.10 -12.05 -6.49
C GLU A 201 18.87 -13.35 -6.34
N SER A 202 19.14 -14.01 -7.46
CA SER A 202 19.93 -15.23 -7.52
C SER A 202 20.98 -15.12 -8.61
N ASN A 203 22.28 -15.30 -8.25
CA ASN A 203 23.41 -15.21 -9.16
C ASN A 203 23.50 -13.88 -9.96
N GLY A 204 23.00 -12.77 -9.40
CA GLY A 204 22.98 -11.46 -10.05
C GLY A 204 21.84 -11.26 -11.05
N GLU A 205 20.87 -12.16 -11.08
CA GLU A 205 19.64 -12.04 -11.86
C GLU A 205 18.44 -11.89 -10.95
N LEU A 206 17.47 -11.04 -11.34
CA LEU A 206 16.21 -10.86 -10.64
C LEU A 206 15.18 -11.84 -11.18
N GLU A 207 14.47 -12.50 -10.29
CA GLU A 207 13.37 -13.42 -10.61
C GLU A 207 12.12 -13.04 -9.81
N GLY A 208 10.97 -12.91 -10.52
CA GLY A 208 9.67 -12.68 -9.88
C GLY A 208 9.22 -13.88 -9.07
N VAL A 209 8.63 -13.62 -7.89
CA VAL A 209 8.12 -14.68 -7.03
C VAL A 209 6.64 -14.51 -6.73
N GLU A 210 5.96 -15.63 -6.50
CA GLU A 210 4.55 -15.63 -6.17
C GLU A 210 4.34 -15.15 -4.73
N GLY A 211 3.98 -13.88 -4.56
CA GLY A 211 3.78 -13.26 -3.25
C GLY A 211 3.07 -11.91 -3.36
N VAL A 212 2.62 -11.40 -2.24
CA VAL A 212 2.03 -10.06 -2.12
C VAL A 212 2.65 -9.33 -0.94
N ILE A 213 3.36 -8.27 -1.23
CA ILE A 213 4.01 -7.46 -0.20
C ILE A 213 2.97 -6.63 0.55
N ASP A 214 3.18 -6.44 1.85
CA ASP A 214 2.39 -5.45 2.58
C ASP A 214 2.78 -4.05 2.15
N LYS A 215 1.80 -3.30 1.63
CA LYS A 215 2.06 -1.97 1.06
C LYS A 215 2.58 -0.95 2.06
N ASP A 216 2.17 -1.05 3.33
CA ASP A 216 2.60 -0.10 4.35
C ASP A 216 4.08 -0.36 4.71
N LEU A 217 4.50 -1.63 4.75
CA LEU A 217 5.92 -1.99 4.90
C LEU A 217 6.75 -1.58 3.68
N ALA A 218 6.28 -1.88 2.46
CA ALA A 218 6.97 -1.45 1.24
C ALA A 218 7.09 0.08 1.16
N SER A 219 6.05 0.80 1.57
CA SER A 219 6.09 2.27 1.64
C SER A 219 7.11 2.78 2.65
N ALA A 220 7.23 2.12 3.80
CA ALA A 220 8.23 2.46 4.82
C ALA A 220 9.67 2.20 4.31
N VAL A 221 9.88 1.08 3.60
CA VAL A 221 11.16 0.76 2.96
C VAL A 221 11.49 1.79 1.89
N LEU A 222 10.55 2.11 0.99
CA LEU A 222 10.75 3.16 -0.01
C LEU A 222 11.10 4.50 0.64
N ALA A 223 10.32 4.94 1.64
CA ALA A 223 10.58 6.19 2.36
C ALA A 223 12.00 6.22 2.95
N SER A 224 12.47 5.09 3.49
CA SER A 224 13.82 4.96 4.02
C SER A 224 14.89 4.96 2.93
N ASN A 225 14.65 4.27 1.79
CA ASN A 225 15.61 4.22 0.68
C ASN A 225 15.82 5.60 0.03
N ILE A 226 14.77 6.44 -0.03
CA ILE A 226 14.84 7.79 -0.58
C ILE A 226 15.14 8.88 0.48
N ASP A 227 15.54 8.50 1.68
CA ASP A 227 15.84 9.39 2.83
C ASP A 227 14.71 10.37 3.19
N GLU A 228 13.43 9.95 2.96
CA GLU A 228 12.26 10.75 3.35
C GLU A 228 12.17 10.87 4.89
N LYS A 229 11.69 12.01 5.39
CA LYS A 229 11.58 12.27 6.83
C LYS A 229 10.15 12.26 7.34
N PHE A 230 9.17 12.37 6.45
CA PHE A 230 7.75 12.39 6.80
C PHE A 230 6.95 11.34 6.02
N PHE A 231 6.43 10.36 6.74
CA PHE A 231 5.61 9.29 6.18
C PHE A 231 4.15 9.47 6.61
N ILE A 232 3.24 9.54 5.64
CA ILE A 232 1.79 9.70 5.85
C ILE A 232 1.07 8.45 5.38
N MET A 233 0.28 7.83 6.24
CA MET A 233 -0.59 6.71 5.90
C MET A 233 -2.06 7.12 5.94
N LEU A 234 -2.70 7.15 4.78
CA LEU A 234 -4.14 7.41 4.67
C LEU A 234 -4.92 6.10 4.81
N THR A 235 -5.81 6.05 5.79
CA THR A 235 -6.57 4.85 6.18
C THR A 235 -8.04 5.18 6.44
N ARG A 236 -8.83 4.21 6.92
CA ARG A 236 -10.28 4.37 7.17
C ARG A 236 -10.61 5.11 8.46
N VAL A 237 -9.68 5.16 9.39
CA VAL A 237 -9.90 5.76 10.70
C VAL A 237 -9.14 7.08 10.79
N ASP A 238 -9.70 8.02 11.53
CA ASP A 238 -9.10 9.34 11.70
C ASP A 238 -7.87 9.29 12.61
N ARG A 239 -7.87 8.37 13.58
CA ARG A 239 -6.79 8.18 14.56
C ARG A 239 -6.49 6.72 14.80
N VAL A 240 -5.36 6.46 15.43
CA VAL A 240 -5.03 5.16 16.04
C VAL A 240 -5.67 5.11 17.43
N TYR A 241 -6.16 3.93 17.80
CA TYR A 241 -6.81 3.71 19.10
C TYR A 241 -6.14 2.54 19.84
N LEU A 242 -6.01 2.67 21.15
CA LEU A 242 -5.85 1.52 22.04
C LEU A 242 -7.22 0.92 22.31
N ASN A 243 -7.28 -0.41 22.47
CA ASN A 243 -8.50 -1.16 22.80
C ASN A 243 -9.68 -0.83 21.88
N PHE A 244 -9.42 -0.75 20.58
CA PHE A 244 -10.43 -0.35 19.57
C PHE A 244 -11.69 -1.20 19.64
N GLY A 245 -12.85 -0.55 19.82
CA GLY A 245 -14.15 -1.20 19.94
C GLY A 245 -14.49 -1.72 21.35
N GLU A 246 -13.67 -1.45 22.36
CA GLU A 246 -13.90 -1.82 23.76
C GLU A 246 -14.38 -0.62 24.58
N GLU A 247 -14.92 -0.87 25.80
CA GLU A 247 -15.39 0.20 26.69
C GLU A 247 -14.30 1.20 27.11
N ASN A 248 -13.05 0.76 27.11
CA ASN A 248 -11.87 1.55 27.44
C ASN A 248 -11.09 2.01 26.22
N GLU A 249 -11.76 2.16 25.08
CA GLU A 249 -11.17 2.70 23.85
C GLU A 249 -10.55 4.08 24.10
N GLN A 250 -9.31 4.25 23.63
CA GLN A 250 -8.59 5.52 23.78
C GLN A 250 -7.96 5.93 22.44
N ALA A 251 -8.37 7.10 21.94
CA ALA A 251 -7.75 7.72 20.76
C ALA A 251 -6.36 8.26 21.10
N LEU A 252 -5.40 8.00 20.22
CA LEU A 252 -4.04 8.50 20.34
C LEU A 252 -3.84 9.71 19.42
N SER A 253 -3.28 10.80 19.94
CA SER A 253 -2.93 11.98 19.15
C SER A 253 -1.46 11.98 18.74
N GLU A 254 -0.57 11.68 19.71
CA GLU A 254 0.86 11.58 19.48
C GLU A 254 1.43 10.50 20.41
N ILE A 255 2.30 9.64 19.87
CA ILE A 255 3.03 8.63 20.62
C ILE A 255 4.48 8.58 20.14
N THR A 256 5.38 8.16 21.01
CA THR A 256 6.78 7.93 20.68
C THR A 256 6.99 6.58 19.99
N LEU A 257 8.14 6.41 19.34
CA LEU A 257 8.58 5.12 18.78
C LEU A 257 8.56 4.01 19.82
N GLU A 258 9.03 4.29 21.04
CA GLU A 258 9.06 3.29 22.12
C GLU A 258 7.66 2.92 22.61
N GLU A 259 6.73 3.87 22.65
CA GLU A 259 5.33 3.58 22.95
C GLU A 259 4.67 2.76 21.84
N ALA A 260 4.93 3.06 20.57
CA ALA A 260 4.44 2.28 19.45
C ALA A 260 4.91 0.81 19.52
N LYS A 261 6.19 0.57 19.84
CA LYS A 261 6.76 -0.77 20.07
C LYS A 261 6.08 -1.49 21.23
N ARG A 262 5.91 -0.78 22.35
CA ARG A 262 5.26 -1.33 23.55
C ARG A 262 3.83 -1.74 23.24
N TYR A 263 3.01 -0.86 22.68
CA TYR A 263 1.60 -1.13 22.38
C TYR A 263 1.43 -2.24 21.34
N LEU A 264 2.34 -2.31 20.34
CA LEU A 264 2.35 -3.41 19.38
C LEU A 264 2.60 -4.76 20.08
N LYS A 265 3.58 -4.82 20.99
CA LYS A 265 3.92 -6.02 21.76
C LYS A 265 2.80 -6.43 22.72
N GLU A 266 2.09 -5.47 23.30
CA GLU A 266 0.93 -5.68 24.18
C GLU A 266 -0.32 -6.16 23.41
N GLY A 267 -0.31 -6.12 22.07
CA GLY A 267 -1.38 -6.65 21.22
C GLY A 267 -2.56 -5.70 21.01
N HIS A 268 -2.39 -4.40 21.26
CA HIS A 268 -3.46 -3.40 21.07
C HIS A 268 -3.91 -3.24 19.60
N PHE A 269 -3.07 -3.65 18.63
CA PHE A 269 -3.33 -3.40 17.23
C PHE A 269 -3.65 -4.69 16.46
N PRO A 270 -4.84 -4.79 15.82
CA PRO A 270 -5.22 -5.97 15.06
C PRO A 270 -4.21 -6.30 13.95
N PRO A 271 -3.78 -7.58 13.82
CA PRO A 271 -2.69 -7.97 12.89
C PRO A 271 -3.03 -7.80 11.41
N GLY A 272 -4.32 -7.73 11.05
CA GLY A 272 -4.78 -7.59 9.65
C GLY A 272 -5.08 -6.15 9.22
N SER A 273 -4.93 -5.15 10.10
CA SER A 273 -5.32 -3.76 9.79
C SER A 273 -4.34 -2.73 10.34
N MET A 274 -4.42 -2.40 11.62
CA MET A 274 -3.57 -1.38 12.25
C MET A 274 -2.16 -1.91 12.56
N GLY A 275 -2.02 -3.19 12.91
CA GLY A 275 -0.74 -3.81 13.23
C GLY A 275 0.35 -3.60 12.15
N PRO A 276 0.08 -3.88 10.86
CA PRO A 276 1.03 -3.60 9.77
C PRO A 276 1.43 -2.13 9.68
N LYS A 277 0.51 -1.18 9.91
CA LYS A 277 0.80 0.26 9.88
C LYS A 277 1.75 0.69 11.00
N ILE A 278 1.53 0.16 12.20
CA ILE A 278 2.43 0.43 13.34
C ILE A 278 3.80 -0.21 13.11
N LYS A 279 3.86 -1.44 12.55
CA LYS A 279 5.13 -2.07 12.16
C LYS A 279 5.88 -1.22 11.12
N ALA A 280 5.19 -0.76 10.08
CA ALA A 280 5.73 0.13 9.06
C ALA A 280 6.25 1.45 9.67
N SER A 281 5.50 2.04 10.60
CA SER A 281 5.91 3.24 11.32
C SER A 281 7.19 3.03 12.13
N ILE A 282 7.27 1.91 12.87
CA ILE A 282 8.45 1.54 13.65
C ILE A 282 9.65 1.36 12.73
N HIS A 283 9.50 0.58 11.64
CA HIS A 283 10.58 0.37 10.68
C HIS A 283 11.11 1.68 10.12
N PHE A 284 10.23 2.56 9.65
CA PHE A 284 10.61 3.86 9.09
C PHE A 284 11.36 4.75 10.08
N LEU A 285 10.87 4.86 11.32
CA LEU A 285 11.49 5.68 12.36
C LEU A 285 12.85 5.12 12.80
N GLU A 286 13.01 3.79 12.89
CA GLU A 286 14.28 3.13 13.18
C GLU A 286 15.33 3.35 12.08
N LYS A 287 14.89 3.47 10.82
CA LYS A 287 15.74 3.71 9.65
C LYS A 287 16.07 5.19 9.40
N GLY A 288 15.69 6.09 10.29
CA GLY A 288 16.10 7.51 10.22
C GLY A 288 14.99 8.47 9.82
N GLY A 289 13.76 7.99 9.65
CA GLY A 289 12.57 8.83 9.56
C GLY A 289 12.36 9.66 10.82
N GLU A 290 11.66 10.78 10.72
CA GLU A 290 11.44 11.67 11.85
C GLU A 290 10.03 11.53 12.42
N LYS A 291 9.02 11.45 11.56
CA LYS A 291 7.62 11.39 11.97
C LYS A 291 6.75 10.61 10.99
N VAL A 292 5.76 9.94 11.54
CA VAL A 292 4.68 9.28 10.79
C VAL A 292 3.36 9.92 11.17
N LEU A 293 2.47 10.11 10.21
CA LEU A 293 1.08 10.51 10.43
C LEU A 293 0.15 9.41 9.93
N ILE A 294 -0.77 8.95 10.78
CA ILE A 294 -1.85 8.03 10.42
C ILE A 294 -3.17 8.78 10.56
N THR A 295 -3.91 8.90 9.45
CA THR A 295 -5.19 9.61 9.43
C THR A 295 -6.08 9.14 8.28
N SER A 296 -7.33 9.63 8.21
CA SER A 296 -8.21 9.44 7.07
C SER A 296 -7.93 10.50 5.98
N PRO A 297 -8.28 10.23 4.70
CA PRO A 297 -8.23 11.27 3.67
C PRO A 297 -9.10 12.47 4.03
N GLU A 298 -10.20 12.26 4.73
CA GLU A 298 -11.15 13.29 5.15
C GLU A 298 -10.56 14.27 6.17
N LYS A 299 -9.62 13.78 6.98
CA LYS A 299 -8.99 14.53 8.09
C LYS A 299 -7.57 15.00 7.79
N LEU A 300 -7.06 14.74 6.58
CA LEU A 300 -5.66 15.03 6.23
C LEU A 300 -5.23 16.45 6.60
N TYR A 301 -6.05 17.46 6.30
CA TYR A 301 -5.71 18.88 6.61
C TYR A 301 -5.65 19.15 8.10
N GLN A 302 -6.71 18.75 8.83
CA GLN A 302 -6.73 18.89 10.29
C GLN A 302 -5.56 18.15 10.93
N ALA A 303 -5.21 17.00 10.38
CA ALA A 303 -4.08 16.20 10.87
C ALA A 303 -2.73 16.87 10.59
N LEU A 304 -2.54 17.50 9.43
CA LEU A 304 -1.32 18.27 9.13
C LEU A 304 -1.15 19.47 10.07
N ASP A 305 -2.25 20.08 10.50
CA ASP A 305 -2.29 21.17 11.50
C ASP A 305 -2.26 20.66 12.96
N LYS A 306 -2.09 19.34 13.17
CA LYS A 306 -2.10 18.64 14.47
C LYS A 306 -3.43 18.74 15.25
N GLU A 307 -4.53 19.04 14.58
CA GLU A 307 -5.87 19.09 15.18
C GLU A 307 -6.54 17.71 15.19
N ASP A 308 -6.09 16.78 14.31
CA ASP A 308 -6.57 15.40 14.21
C ASP A 308 -5.42 14.45 13.85
N GLY A 309 -5.75 13.17 13.57
CA GLY A 309 -4.74 12.16 13.24
C GLY A 309 -3.98 11.63 14.45
N THR A 310 -3.08 10.68 14.18
CA THR A 310 -2.10 10.20 15.15
C THR A 310 -0.70 10.37 14.59
N TYR A 311 0.12 11.11 15.31
CA TYR A 311 1.55 11.21 15.04
C TYR A 311 2.31 10.13 15.79
N ILE A 312 3.27 9.52 15.13
CA ILE A 312 4.29 8.67 15.76
C ILE A 312 5.61 9.34 15.48
N ILE A 313 6.33 9.70 16.55
CA ILE A 313 7.56 10.47 16.47
C ILE A 313 8.73 9.68 17.05
N ARG A 314 9.92 10.01 16.59
CA ARG A 314 11.12 9.30 17.04
C ARG A 314 11.44 9.57 18.51
N GLU A 315 11.29 10.81 18.96
CA GLU A 315 11.35 11.31 20.36
C GLU A 315 10.69 12.68 20.48
#